data_3c3550efb43cc8afbd9036477160d4db
#
_entry.id   3c3550efb43cc8afbd9036477160d4db
#
_cell.length_a   1.000
_cell.length_b   1.000
_cell.length_c   1.000
_cell.angle_alpha   90.00
_cell.angle_beta   90.00
_cell.angle_gamma   90.00
#
_symmetry.space_group_name_H-M   'P 1'
#
loop_
_entity.id
_entity.type
_entity.pdbx_description
1 polymer ?
#
loop_
_entity_poly.entity_id
_entity_poly.type
_entity_poly.pdbx_seq_one_letter_code
_entity_poly.pdbx_strand_id
1 'polypeptide(L)'
;MEFFLTKQGEVIFSELSPRPHDTGMVTLGHTTNLSEFELHFRAVMGLPIPAIHLEHAGASAVILSPVEASTPVDRSLLPYNLDEALKEDRTRIRIFGKPEAHKGRRMGVVLCYGEVGDDVEALRNKAKRLAKTVLGTDPYAKLRD
;
A
#
# COMPACT_ATOMS: atom_id res chain seq x y z
N MET A 1 4.41 0.59 15.32
CA MET A 1 3.72 1.65 16.11
C MET A 1 3.29 2.74 15.16
N GLU A 2 2.07 3.22 15.31
CA GLU A 2 1.50 4.32 14.54
C GLU A 2 1.24 5.51 15.45
N PHE A 3 1.49 6.71 14.94
CA PHE A 3 1.29 7.97 15.66
C PHE A 3 0.66 9.00 14.74
N PHE A 4 -0.17 9.87 15.30
CA PHE A 4 -0.60 11.08 14.63
C PHE A 4 0.30 12.24 15.03
N LEU A 5 0.71 13.04 14.05
CA LEU A 5 1.37 14.32 14.29
C LEU A 5 0.35 15.44 14.03
N THR A 6 -0.03 16.18 15.06
CA THR A 6 -0.96 17.29 14.92
C THR A 6 -0.30 18.49 14.23
N LYS A 7 -1.13 19.43 13.76
CA LYS A 7 -0.63 20.71 13.19
C LYS A 7 0.11 21.57 14.24
N GLN A 8 -0.14 21.32 15.52
CA GLN A 8 0.51 21.99 16.66
C GLN A 8 1.85 21.31 17.05
N GLY A 9 2.20 20.20 16.39
CA GLY A 9 3.43 19.47 16.67
C GLY A 9 3.31 18.43 17.78
N GLU A 10 2.10 18.15 18.29
CA GLU A 10 1.87 17.12 19.28
C GLU A 10 1.92 15.73 18.63
N VAL A 11 2.51 14.76 19.32
CA VAL A 11 2.56 13.35 18.90
C VAL A 11 1.53 12.57 19.72
N ILE A 12 0.54 12.01 19.03
CA ILE A 12 -0.52 11.22 19.63
C ILE A 12 -0.34 9.76 19.20
N PHE A 13 -0.24 8.85 20.18
CA PHE A 13 -0.19 7.41 19.92
C PHE A 13 -1.52 6.95 19.29
N SER A 14 -1.44 6.16 18.21
CA SER A 14 -2.57 5.55 17.54
C SER A 14 -2.69 4.07 17.88
N GLU A 15 -1.77 3.25 17.38
CA GLU A 15 -1.81 1.81 17.62
C GLU A 15 -0.43 1.15 17.65
N LEU A 16 -0.40 -0.05 18.21
CA LEU A 16 0.73 -0.98 18.12
C LEU A 16 0.27 -2.26 17.41
N SER A 17 0.82 -2.50 16.23
CA SER A 17 0.65 -3.76 15.50
C SER A 17 1.92 -4.62 15.67
N PRO A 18 1.89 -5.73 16.41
CA PRO A 18 3.07 -6.61 16.57
C PRO A 18 3.23 -7.56 15.36
N ARG A 19 2.96 -7.07 14.17
CA ARG A 19 3.00 -7.78 12.88
C ARG A 19 3.20 -6.77 11.75
N PRO A 20 3.59 -7.20 10.54
CA PRO A 20 3.56 -6.32 9.37
C PRO A 20 2.19 -5.68 9.16
N HIS A 21 2.19 -4.42 8.80
CA HIS A 21 0.99 -3.62 8.59
C HIS A 21 0.93 -3.11 7.14
N ASP A 22 -0.29 -2.90 6.62
CA ASP A 22 -0.45 -2.50 5.22
C ASP A 22 0.13 -1.11 4.88
N THR A 23 0.29 -0.22 5.86
CA THR A 23 1.00 1.06 5.66
C THR A 23 2.50 0.84 5.41
N GLY A 24 3.11 -0.17 6.02
CA GLY A 24 4.51 -0.54 5.80
C GLY A 24 4.77 -1.26 4.47
N MET A 25 3.72 -1.65 3.74
CA MET A 25 3.87 -2.29 2.42
C MET A 25 4.59 -1.38 1.41
N VAL A 26 4.69 -0.07 1.64
CA VAL A 26 5.49 0.84 0.82
C VAL A 26 6.95 0.39 0.74
N THR A 27 7.47 -0.31 1.75
CA THR A 27 8.83 -0.87 1.76
C THR A 27 9.04 -1.98 0.72
N LEU A 28 7.97 -2.63 0.23
CA LEU A 28 8.03 -3.55 -0.91
C LEU A 28 8.28 -2.82 -2.25
N GLY A 29 8.19 -1.51 -2.27
CA GLY A 29 8.55 -0.64 -3.38
C GLY A 29 10.02 -0.20 -3.37
N HIS A 30 10.89 -0.91 -2.64
CA HIS A 30 12.32 -0.56 -2.48
C HIS A 30 12.57 0.81 -1.83
N THR A 31 11.69 1.27 -0.96
CA THR A 31 11.93 2.53 -0.23
C THR A 31 13.01 2.39 0.83
N THR A 32 13.23 1.16 1.31
CA THR A 32 14.29 0.82 2.28
C THR A 32 15.03 -0.44 1.84
N ASN A 33 16.26 -0.61 2.31
CA ASN A 33 17.11 -1.78 2.00
C ASN A 33 16.53 -3.12 2.50
N LEU A 34 15.64 -3.10 3.49
CA LEU A 34 14.87 -4.27 3.92
C LEU A 34 13.38 -3.90 4.02
N SER A 35 12.51 -4.77 3.53
CA SER A 35 11.07 -4.59 3.71
C SER A 35 10.63 -4.86 5.14
N GLU A 36 9.48 -4.33 5.56
CA GLU A 36 8.90 -4.65 6.88
C GLU A 36 8.71 -6.15 7.08
N PHE A 37 8.40 -6.89 6.01
CA PHE A 37 8.21 -8.35 6.05
C PHE A 37 9.52 -9.08 6.32
N GLU A 38 10.60 -8.64 5.69
CA GLU A 38 11.93 -9.20 5.91
C GLU A 38 12.45 -8.87 7.31
N LEU A 39 12.23 -7.65 7.77
CA LEU A 39 12.53 -7.25 9.14
C LEU A 39 11.77 -8.09 10.17
N HIS A 40 10.47 -8.29 9.95
CA HIS A 40 9.65 -9.12 10.80
C HIS A 40 10.14 -10.58 10.82
N PHE A 41 10.42 -11.14 9.64
CA PHE A 41 10.97 -12.49 9.53
C PHE A 41 12.30 -12.63 10.32
N ARG A 42 13.22 -11.68 10.11
CA ARG A 42 14.50 -11.69 10.82
C ARG A 42 14.31 -11.58 12.33
N ALA A 43 13.41 -10.72 12.78
CA ALA A 43 13.11 -10.56 14.20
C ALA A 43 12.56 -11.86 14.83
N VAL A 44 11.61 -12.52 14.16
CA VAL A 44 11.02 -13.79 14.63
C VAL A 44 12.05 -14.91 14.68
N MET A 45 12.95 -14.96 13.70
CA MET A 45 13.99 -15.99 13.59
C MET A 45 15.27 -15.68 14.41
N GLY A 46 15.33 -14.54 15.09
CA GLY A 46 16.53 -14.10 15.80
C GLY A 46 17.73 -13.83 14.89
N LEU A 47 17.48 -13.46 13.61
CA LEU A 47 18.52 -13.18 12.64
C LEU A 47 19.05 -11.74 12.77
N PRO A 48 20.30 -11.48 12.39
CA PRO A 48 20.86 -10.14 12.43
C PRO A 48 20.08 -9.15 11.56
N ILE A 49 19.89 -7.94 12.09
CA ILE A 49 19.30 -6.81 11.37
C ILE A 49 20.39 -5.76 11.17
N PRO A 50 20.81 -5.47 9.91
CA PRO A 50 21.79 -4.43 9.63
C PRO A 50 21.17 -3.03 9.82
N ALA A 51 21.97 -1.99 9.64
CA ALA A 51 21.46 -0.62 9.59
C ALA A 51 20.40 -0.49 8.49
N ILE A 52 19.30 0.17 8.83
CA ILE A 52 18.21 0.45 7.89
C ILE A 52 18.41 1.87 7.33
N HIS A 53 18.32 1.99 6.03
CA HIS A 53 18.44 3.26 5.33
C HIS A 53 17.42 3.39 4.20
N LEU A 54 17.09 4.61 3.87
CA LEU A 54 16.20 4.96 2.79
C LEU A 54 16.94 4.81 1.45
N GLU A 55 16.35 4.06 0.52
CA GLU A 55 16.88 3.89 -0.84
C GLU A 55 16.10 4.70 -1.87
N HIS A 56 14.78 4.82 -1.71
CA HIS A 56 13.91 5.53 -2.63
C HIS A 56 12.80 6.29 -1.89
N ALA A 57 12.36 7.39 -2.46
CA ALA A 57 11.07 7.97 -2.11
C ALA A 57 9.94 7.04 -2.57
N GLY A 58 8.83 6.96 -1.85
CA GLY A 58 7.76 6.08 -2.26
C GLY A 58 6.40 6.43 -1.70
N ALA A 59 5.37 5.92 -2.39
CA ALA A 59 3.99 6.03 -1.97
C ALA A 59 3.22 4.74 -2.29
N SER A 60 2.21 4.45 -1.49
CA SER A 60 1.30 3.34 -1.69
C SER A 60 -0.14 3.79 -1.80
N ALA A 61 -0.95 3.05 -2.55
CA ALA A 61 -2.39 3.25 -2.62
C ALA A 61 -3.11 1.91 -2.62
N VAL A 62 -4.12 1.79 -1.78
CA VAL A 62 -4.90 0.56 -1.61
C VAL A 62 -5.83 0.35 -2.80
N ILE A 63 -5.92 -0.89 -3.27
CA ILE A 63 -6.91 -1.34 -4.24
C ILE A 63 -8.12 -1.84 -3.46
N LEU A 64 -9.22 -1.10 -3.51
CA LEU A 64 -10.46 -1.43 -2.80
C LEU A 64 -11.43 -2.15 -3.74
N SER A 65 -12.12 -3.17 -3.22
CA SER A 65 -13.18 -3.85 -3.97
C SER A 65 -14.35 -2.90 -4.26
N PRO A 66 -14.79 -2.82 -5.52
CA PRO A 66 -15.95 -2.00 -5.92
C PRO A 66 -17.29 -2.75 -5.74
N VAL A 67 -17.27 -4.01 -5.31
CA VAL A 67 -18.45 -4.86 -5.26
C VAL A 67 -19.51 -4.28 -4.34
N GLU A 68 -20.68 -3.98 -4.91
CA GLU A 68 -21.82 -3.41 -4.17
C GLU A 68 -22.67 -4.47 -3.44
N ALA A 69 -22.38 -5.76 -3.62
CA ALA A 69 -23.13 -6.85 -2.97
C ALA A 69 -23.04 -6.76 -1.44
N SER A 70 -24.15 -7.03 -0.76
CA SER A 70 -24.22 -7.10 0.69
C SER A 70 -23.54 -8.34 1.26
N THR A 71 -23.41 -9.39 0.46
CA THR A 71 -22.72 -10.63 0.80
C THR A 71 -21.36 -10.71 0.08
N PRO A 72 -20.35 -11.37 0.67
CA PRO A 72 -19.10 -11.63 -0.02
C PRO A 72 -19.30 -12.36 -1.34
N VAL A 73 -18.53 -11.99 -2.35
CA VAL A 73 -18.50 -12.66 -3.65
C VAL A 73 -17.13 -13.24 -3.92
N ASP A 74 -17.07 -14.26 -4.78
CA ASP A 74 -15.81 -14.83 -5.21
C ASP A 74 -14.94 -13.77 -5.90
N ARG A 75 -13.72 -13.58 -5.42
CA ARG A 75 -12.77 -12.61 -5.97
C ARG A 75 -12.37 -12.90 -7.41
N SER A 76 -12.52 -14.15 -7.88
CA SER A 76 -12.20 -14.52 -9.26
C SER A 76 -13.09 -13.78 -10.27
N LEU A 77 -14.23 -13.27 -9.80
CA LEU A 77 -15.16 -12.47 -10.60
C LEU A 77 -14.72 -11.00 -10.72
N LEU A 78 -13.69 -10.57 -10.00
CA LEU A 78 -13.19 -9.19 -10.09
C LEU A 78 -12.26 -9.04 -11.30
N PRO A 79 -12.59 -8.16 -12.24
CA PRO A 79 -11.74 -7.90 -13.39
C PRO A 79 -10.55 -7.02 -12.99
N TYR A 80 -9.41 -7.63 -12.72
CA TYR A 80 -8.16 -6.87 -12.51
C TYR A 80 -7.58 -6.45 -13.85
N ASN A 81 -7.61 -5.15 -14.12
CA ASN A 81 -6.95 -4.55 -15.28
C ASN A 81 -5.50 -4.19 -14.89
N LEU A 82 -4.58 -5.16 -15.01
CA LEU A 82 -3.18 -4.98 -14.64
C LEU A 82 -2.35 -4.37 -15.75
N ASP A 83 -2.71 -4.61 -17.01
CA ASP A 83 -1.88 -4.27 -18.16
C ASP A 83 -1.54 -2.79 -18.23
N GLU A 84 -2.53 -1.92 -18.06
CA GLU A 84 -2.31 -0.47 -18.10
C GLU A 84 -1.47 0.02 -16.91
N ALA A 85 -1.71 -0.54 -15.73
CA ALA A 85 -0.98 -0.14 -14.54
C ALA A 85 0.48 -0.62 -14.54
N LEU A 86 0.76 -1.78 -15.14
CA LEU A 86 2.10 -2.36 -15.22
C LEU A 86 2.97 -1.77 -16.34
N LYS A 87 2.39 -1.00 -17.26
CA LYS A 87 3.17 -0.21 -18.24
C LYS A 87 3.90 0.98 -17.60
N GLU A 88 3.44 1.41 -16.44
CA GLU A 88 4.03 2.54 -15.73
C GLU A 88 5.34 2.15 -15.05
N ASP A 89 6.40 2.86 -15.37
CA ASP A 89 7.71 2.66 -14.74
C ASP A 89 7.67 2.91 -13.24
N ARG A 90 8.60 2.28 -12.50
CA ARG A 90 8.73 2.43 -11.04
C ARG A 90 7.42 2.17 -10.30
N THR A 91 6.67 1.16 -10.78
CA THR A 91 5.38 0.75 -10.25
C THR A 91 5.39 -0.74 -9.92
N ARG A 92 4.84 -1.10 -8.78
CA ARG A 92 4.62 -2.48 -8.37
C ARG A 92 3.20 -2.67 -7.87
N ILE A 93 2.64 -3.84 -8.12
CA ILE A 93 1.28 -4.20 -7.69
C ILE A 93 1.37 -5.47 -6.86
N ARG A 94 0.62 -5.50 -5.76
CA ARG A 94 0.44 -6.70 -4.94
C ARG A 94 -1.04 -6.95 -4.77
N ILE A 95 -1.51 -8.10 -5.26
CA ILE A 95 -2.87 -8.58 -5.04
C ILE A 95 -2.83 -9.51 -3.83
N PHE A 96 -3.70 -9.25 -2.85
CA PHE A 96 -3.64 -9.94 -1.54
C PHE A 96 -4.15 -11.38 -1.57
N GLY A 97 -4.73 -11.82 -2.67
CA GLY A 97 -5.19 -13.20 -2.80
C GLY A 97 -6.34 -13.60 -1.88
N LYS A 98 -7.10 -12.64 -1.33
CA LYS A 98 -8.24 -12.94 -0.46
C LYS A 98 -9.31 -13.73 -1.23
N PRO A 99 -9.92 -14.78 -0.63
CA PRO A 99 -10.87 -15.64 -1.34
C PRO A 99 -12.17 -14.92 -1.69
N GLU A 100 -12.57 -13.94 -0.90
CA GLU A 100 -13.82 -13.23 -1.05
C GLU A 100 -13.59 -11.73 -1.17
N ALA A 101 -14.53 -11.05 -1.82
CA ALA A 101 -14.56 -9.60 -1.94
C ALA A 101 -15.93 -9.07 -1.48
N HIS A 102 -15.93 -7.91 -0.85
CA HIS A 102 -17.10 -7.11 -0.55
C HIS A 102 -16.74 -5.63 -0.67
N LYS A 103 -17.72 -4.75 -0.73
CA LYS A 103 -17.49 -3.32 -0.89
C LYS A 103 -16.49 -2.76 0.12
N GLY A 104 -15.48 -2.07 -0.39
CA GLY A 104 -14.44 -1.45 0.42
C GLY A 104 -13.40 -2.40 1.01
N ARG A 105 -13.49 -3.71 0.74
CA ARG A 105 -12.44 -4.64 1.18
C ARG A 105 -11.15 -4.36 0.45
N ARG A 106 -10.04 -4.30 1.20
CA ARG A 106 -8.69 -4.13 0.65
C ARG A 106 -8.28 -5.40 -0.08
N MET A 107 -8.14 -5.33 -1.40
CA MET A 107 -7.82 -6.46 -2.28
C MET A 107 -6.38 -6.46 -2.77
N GLY A 108 -5.70 -5.34 -2.64
CA GLY A 108 -4.32 -5.20 -3.08
C GLY A 108 -3.77 -3.81 -2.79
N VAL A 109 -2.56 -3.56 -3.26
CA VAL A 109 -1.88 -2.27 -3.15
C VAL A 109 -1.07 -1.98 -4.41
N VAL A 110 -1.07 -0.74 -4.83
CA VAL A 110 -0.14 -0.18 -5.81
C VAL A 110 0.96 0.55 -5.06
N LEU A 111 2.20 0.31 -5.44
CA LEU A 111 3.40 0.91 -4.89
C LEU A 111 4.09 1.68 -6.01
N CYS A 112 4.34 2.97 -5.81
CA CYS A 112 5.13 3.79 -6.71
C CYS A 112 6.36 4.31 -5.97
N TYR A 113 7.52 4.35 -6.66
CA TYR A 113 8.77 4.82 -6.07
C TYR A 113 9.53 5.71 -7.05
N GLY A 114 10.42 6.52 -6.53
CA GLY A 114 11.26 7.46 -7.24
C GLY A 114 12.60 7.64 -6.55
N GLU A 115 13.42 8.56 -6.99
CA GLU A 115 14.68 8.87 -6.33
C GLU A 115 14.45 9.56 -4.97
N VAL A 116 15.42 9.44 -4.08
CA VAL A 116 15.38 10.18 -2.80
C VAL A 116 15.35 11.68 -3.11
N GLY A 117 14.31 12.36 -2.62
CA GLY A 117 14.08 13.78 -2.89
C GLY A 117 13.02 14.06 -3.95
N ASP A 118 12.53 13.05 -4.65
CA ASP A 118 11.38 13.21 -5.57
C ASP A 118 10.11 13.65 -4.81
N ASP A 119 9.21 14.31 -5.53
CA ASP A 119 7.95 14.77 -4.99
C ASP A 119 7.05 13.58 -4.57
N VAL A 120 6.96 13.34 -3.28
CA VAL A 120 6.14 12.27 -2.69
C VAL A 120 4.65 12.45 -3.00
N GLU A 121 4.16 13.70 -3.14
CA GLU A 121 2.76 13.93 -3.50
C GLU A 121 2.48 13.52 -4.95
N ALA A 122 3.42 13.74 -5.86
CA ALA A 122 3.33 13.24 -7.23
C ALA A 122 3.30 11.69 -7.27
N LEU A 123 4.17 11.03 -6.50
CA LEU A 123 4.17 9.57 -6.36
C LEU A 123 2.85 9.05 -5.78
N ARG A 124 2.32 9.71 -4.76
CA ARG A 124 1.03 9.39 -4.14
C ARG A 124 -0.12 9.52 -5.13
N ASN A 125 -0.15 10.58 -5.92
CA ASN A 125 -1.17 10.81 -6.94
C ASN A 125 -1.08 9.76 -8.06
N LYS A 126 0.14 9.39 -8.47
CA LYS A 126 0.38 8.28 -9.40
C LYS A 126 -0.18 6.96 -8.84
N ALA A 127 0.16 6.61 -7.60
CA ALA A 127 -0.30 5.38 -6.97
C ALA A 127 -1.84 5.32 -6.87
N LYS A 128 -2.49 6.42 -6.48
CA LYS A 128 -3.97 6.52 -6.43
C LYS A 128 -4.61 6.35 -7.80
N ARG A 129 -4.07 7.00 -8.82
CA ARG A 129 -4.55 6.88 -10.22
C ARG A 129 -4.49 5.42 -10.67
N LEU A 130 -3.36 4.76 -10.45
CA LEU A 130 -3.17 3.37 -10.86
C LEU A 130 -4.02 2.39 -10.05
N ALA A 131 -4.20 2.60 -8.75
CA ALA A 131 -5.10 1.78 -7.94
C ALA A 131 -6.55 1.83 -8.44
N LYS A 132 -7.00 3.01 -8.93
CA LYS A 132 -8.28 3.16 -9.61
C LYS A 132 -8.34 2.39 -10.93
N THR A 133 -7.28 2.46 -11.74
CA THR A 133 -7.20 1.77 -13.04
C THR A 133 -7.33 0.26 -12.89
N VAL A 134 -6.72 -0.32 -11.84
CA VAL A 134 -6.71 -1.78 -11.62
C VAL A 134 -8.10 -2.38 -11.47
N LEU A 135 -9.04 -1.69 -10.82
CA LEU A 135 -10.42 -2.19 -10.64
C LEU A 135 -11.50 -1.27 -11.26
N GLY A 136 -11.10 -0.26 -12.04
CA GLY A 136 -12.04 0.64 -12.72
C GLY A 136 -12.85 1.55 -11.78
N THR A 137 -12.45 1.67 -10.51
CA THR A 137 -13.13 2.50 -9.51
C THR A 137 -12.18 3.48 -8.86
N ASP A 138 -12.70 4.58 -8.34
CA ASP A 138 -11.93 5.51 -7.50
C ASP A 138 -12.12 5.16 -6.01
N PRO A 139 -11.15 4.45 -5.39
CA PRO A 139 -11.27 4.06 -3.99
C PRO A 139 -11.27 5.27 -3.03
N TYR A 140 -10.91 6.46 -3.52
CA TYR A 140 -10.78 7.68 -2.72
C TYR A 140 -11.85 8.73 -3.06
N ALA A 141 -12.86 8.40 -3.86
CA ALA A 141 -13.91 9.35 -4.26
C ALA A 141 -14.58 9.99 -3.04
N LYS A 142 -14.85 9.20 -2.00
CA LYS A 142 -15.50 9.66 -0.77
C LYS A 142 -14.63 10.51 0.17
N LEU A 143 -13.34 10.66 -0.09
CA LEU A 143 -12.44 11.49 0.72
C LEU A 143 -12.29 12.92 0.15
N ARG A 144 -13.04 13.24 -0.91
CA ARG A 144 -12.99 14.55 -1.58
C ARG A 144 -14.15 15.47 -1.21
N ASP A 145 -15.14 14.92 -0.51
CA ASP A 145 -16.27 15.65 0.10
C ASP A 145 -15.93 15.95 1.57
#